data_8b181ca33c3ab1b6a564b675a8c1a44d
#
_entry.id   8b181ca33c3ab1b6a564b675a8c1a44d
#
_cell.length_a   1.000
_cell.length_b   1.000
_cell.length_c   1.000
_cell.angle_alpha   90.00
_cell.angle_beta   90.00
_cell.angle_gamma   90.00
#
_symmetry.space_group_name_H-M   'P 1'
#
loop_
_entity.id
_entity.type
_entity.pdbx_description
1 polymer ?
#
loop_
_entity_poly.entity_id
_entity_poly.type
_entity_poly.pdbx_seq_one_letter_code
_entity_poly.pdbx_strand_id
1 'polypeptide(L)'
;MSKIIRLILTASMVLLSSLAHSQTEAPLQTEAPLTGANQFAGPYLGFKVGVNNSDASGVINKASHNTVFPGFTAGYNFAVDRFVLGAEVFADLHHGSTTYKDGGIDAKFGMPFNQFMPYARVGVTTDWPTARLHWGLGVEYKFARHVSAVGEWTTDTSNLNGTKRTNNSFTIGLQYHFK
;
A
#
# COMPACT_ATOMS: atom_id res chain seq x y z
N MET A 1 -12.60 -1.49 -22.00
CA MET A 1 -11.76 -0.83 -20.99
C MET A 1 -12.55 0.33 -20.40
N SER A 2 -12.85 0.26 -19.12
CA SER A 2 -13.69 1.26 -18.41
C SER A 2 -12.99 2.62 -18.37
N LYS A 3 -13.80 3.70 -18.38
CA LYS A 3 -13.30 5.09 -18.29
C LYS A 3 -12.43 5.33 -17.04
N ILE A 4 -12.64 4.56 -15.99
CA ILE A 4 -11.88 4.61 -14.72
C ILE A 4 -10.44 4.14 -14.93
N ILE A 5 -10.19 3.10 -15.73
CA ILE A 5 -8.83 2.61 -16.01
C ILE A 5 -8.01 3.67 -16.76
N ARG A 6 -8.65 4.45 -17.63
CA ARG A 6 -7.96 5.55 -18.33
C ARG A 6 -7.58 6.70 -17.39
N LEU A 7 -8.39 6.97 -16.38
CA LEU A 7 -8.12 8.04 -15.41
C LEU A 7 -6.95 7.67 -14.49
N ILE A 8 -6.85 6.41 -14.06
CA ILE A 8 -5.75 5.92 -13.21
C ILE A 8 -4.42 5.92 -13.99
N LEU A 9 -4.45 5.55 -15.27
CA LEU A 9 -3.25 5.52 -16.11
C LEU A 9 -2.70 6.93 -16.39
N THR A 10 -3.58 7.92 -16.57
CA THR A 10 -3.16 9.32 -16.77
C THR A 10 -2.62 9.96 -15.49
N ALA A 11 -3.17 9.65 -14.33
CA ALA A 11 -2.65 10.14 -13.04
C ALA A 11 -1.25 9.55 -12.73
N SER A 12 -0.99 8.30 -13.10
CA SER A 12 0.32 7.67 -12.91
C SER A 12 1.41 8.28 -13.79
N MET A 13 1.10 8.74 -15.00
CA MET A 13 2.08 9.39 -15.89
C MET A 13 2.46 10.81 -15.43
N VAL A 14 1.55 11.54 -14.82
CA VAL A 14 1.85 12.89 -14.32
C VAL A 14 2.76 12.85 -13.09
N LEU A 15 2.65 11.82 -12.25
CA LEU A 15 3.56 11.63 -11.10
C LEU A 15 4.99 11.24 -11.50
N LEU A 16 5.18 10.53 -12.61
CA LEU A 16 6.51 10.14 -13.10
C LEU A 16 7.26 11.29 -13.79
N SER A 17 6.56 12.23 -14.40
CA SER A 17 7.21 13.37 -15.09
C SER A 17 7.78 14.43 -14.14
N SER A 18 7.29 14.55 -12.92
CA SER A 18 7.82 15.48 -11.90
C SER A 18 9.11 14.99 -11.22
N LEU A 19 9.42 13.70 -11.32
CA LEU A 19 10.62 13.11 -10.73
C LEU A 19 11.88 13.33 -11.60
N ALA A 20 11.72 13.68 -12.87
CA ALA A 20 12.86 13.80 -13.81
C ALA A 20 13.56 15.18 -13.80
N HIS A 21 13.10 16.17 -13.04
CA HIS A 21 13.61 17.55 -13.09
C HIS A 21 14.39 18.01 -11.85
N SER A 22 14.76 17.12 -10.95
CA SER A 22 15.43 17.49 -9.69
C SER A 22 16.88 16.98 -9.58
N GLN A 23 17.64 16.93 -10.67
CA GLN A 23 19.08 16.70 -10.59
C GLN A 23 19.85 17.97 -10.95
N THR A 24 19.87 18.92 -10.02
CA THR A 24 20.93 19.92 -9.94
C THR A 24 21.85 19.48 -8.81
N GLU A 25 23.08 19.14 -9.12
CA GLU A 25 24.11 18.77 -8.15
C GLU A 25 24.34 19.93 -7.21
N ALA A 26 23.84 19.81 -5.97
CA ALA A 26 24.21 20.66 -4.86
C ALA A 26 25.39 20.02 -4.10
N PRO A 27 26.32 20.81 -3.50
CA PRO A 27 27.48 20.29 -2.81
C PRO A 27 27.06 19.38 -1.64
N LEU A 28 27.85 18.33 -1.40
CA LEU A 28 27.73 17.37 -0.30
C LEU A 28 27.59 18.07 1.07
N GLN A 29 26.40 18.52 1.38
CA GLN A 29 26.06 18.86 2.75
C GLN A 29 25.77 17.56 3.48
N THR A 30 26.49 17.29 4.54
CA THR A 30 26.15 16.23 5.50
C THR A 30 24.81 16.61 6.12
N GLU A 31 23.72 16.19 5.49
CA GLU A 31 22.36 16.44 6.01
C GLU A 31 22.23 15.81 7.40
N ALA A 32 21.74 16.59 8.35
CA ALA A 32 21.41 16.12 9.68
C ALA A 32 20.44 14.92 9.60
N PRO A 33 20.53 13.94 10.50
CA PRO A 33 19.61 12.82 10.50
C PRO A 33 18.15 13.30 10.56
N LEU A 34 17.34 12.86 9.61
CA LEU A 34 15.92 13.17 9.61
C LEU A 34 15.27 12.49 10.82
N THR A 35 14.48 13.22 11.58
CA THR A 35 13.80 12.72 12.78
C THR A 35 12.30 12.94 12.68
N GLY A 36 11.52 12.19 13.48
CA GLY A 36 10.07 12.31 13.50
C GLY A 36 9.42 11.97 12.16
N ALA A 37 8.40 12.72 11.78
CA ALA A 37 7.64 12.48 10.56
C ALA A 37 8.48 12.61 9.28
N ASN A 38 9.48 13.51 9.28
CA ASN A 38 10.32 13.75 8.11
C ASN A 38 11.13 12.53 7.66
N GLN A 39 11.48 11.60 8.58
CA GLN A 39 12.22 10.40 8.18
C GLN A 39 11.42 9.44 7.30
N PHE A 40 10.07 9.48 7.38
CA PHE A 40 9.16 8.65 6.60
C PHE A 40 8.57 9.38 5.38
N ALA A 41 8.83 10.69 5.25
CA ALA A 41 8.30 11.50 4.15
C ALA A 41 9.03 11.20 2.83
N GLY A 42 8.36 11.48 1.71
CA GLY A 42 8.89 11.33 0.35
C GLY A 42 8.31 10.15 -0.41
N PRO A 43 8.74 9.97 -1.67
CA PRO A 43 8.32 8.84 -2.48
C PRO A 43 8.99 7.55 -2.03
N TYR A 44 8.29 6.42 -2.20
CA TYR A 44 8.81 5.10 -1.88
C TYR A 44 8.29 4.03 -2.83
N LEU A 45 9.06 2.96 -2.92
CA LEU A 45 8.67 1.71 -3.56
C LEU A 45 8.84 0.57 -2.56
N GLY A 46 7.93 -0.39 -2.57
CA GLY A 46 7.95 -1.53 -1.67
C GLY A 46 7.71 -2.86 -2.38
N PHE A 47 8.29 -3.89 -1.79
CA PHE A 47 7.99 -5.28 -2.10
C PHE A 47 7.51 -5.97 -0.83
N LYS A 48 6.46 -6.76 -0.93
CA LYS A 48 5.89 -7.50 0.20
C LYS A 48 5.57 -8.94 -0.19
N VAL A 49 5.52 -9.81 0.81
CA VAL A 49 4.96 -11.15 0.71
C VAL A 49 3.92 -11.31 1.81
N GLY A 50 2.87 -12.05 1.54
CA GLY A 50 1.78 -12.19 2.49
C GLY A 50 1.02 -13.49 2.37
N VAL A 51 0.16 -13.69 3.35
CA VAL A 51 -0.83 -14.76 3.39
C VAL A 51 -2.20 -14.10 3.40
N ASN A 52 -3.05 -14.48 2.46
CA ASN A 52 -4.45 -14.07 2.42
C ASN A 52 -5.34 -15.24 2.80
N ASN A 53 -6.24 -15.00 3.75
CA ASN A 53 -7.35 -15.88 4.08
C ASN A 53 -8.61 -15.32 3.44
N SER A 54 -9.23 -16.07 2.53
CA SER A 54 -10.44 -15.64 1.83
C SER A 54 -11.54 -16.67 1.92
N ASP A 55 -12.78 -16.19 2.10
CA ASP A 55 -13.99 -16.99 2.10
C ASP A 55 -15.10 -16.38 1.23
N ALA A 56 -16.11 -17.18 0.94
CA ALA A 56 -17.33 -16.70 0.31
C ALA A 56 -18.55 -17.39 0.92
N SER A 57 -19.59 -16.63 1.21
CA SER A 57 -20.85 -17.11 1.78
C SER A 57 -22.06 -16.55 1.03
N GLY A 58 -23.16 -17.27 1.02
CA GLY A 58 -24.41 -16.92 0.32
C GLY A 58 -24.69 -17.84 -0.87
N VAL A 59 -25.06 -17.28 -2.03
CA VAL A 59 -25.35 -18.07 -3.25
C VAL A 59 -24.15 -18.92 -3.66
N ILE A 60 -22.95 -18.35 -3.59
CA ILE A 60 -21.70 -19.10 -3.70
C ILE A 60 -21.17 -19.27 -2.29
N ASN A 61 -20.98 -20.53 -1.88
CA ASN A 61 -20.41 -20.86 -0.59
C ASN A 61 -19.06 -21.55 -0.79
N LYS A 62 -17.98 -20.92 -0.33
CA LYS A 62 -16.63 -21.46 -0.35
C LYS A 62 -16.03 -21.34 1.03
N ALA A 63 -15.56 -22.46 1.55
CA ALA A 63 -14.81 -22.48 2.81
C ALA A 63 -13.56 -21.60 2.72
N SER A 64 -13.12 -21.15 3.88
CA SER A 64 -11.91 -20.37 4.02
C SER A 64 -10.71 -21.06 3.37
N HIS A 65 -9.96 -20.30 2.57
CA HIS A 65 -8.78 -20.76 1.85
C HIS A 65 -7.61 -19.78 2.03
N ASN A 66 -6.45 -20.34 2.31
CA ASN A 66 -5.23 -19.55 2.47
C ASN A 66 -4.40 -19.56 1.17
N THR A 67 -3.96 -18.40 0.75
CA THR A 67 -3.03 -18.23 -0.37
C THR A 67 -1.84 -17.40 0.04
N VAL A 68 -0.66 -17.79 -0.41
CA VAL A 68 0.56 -16.98 -0.29
C VAL A 68 0.71 -16.14 -1.55
N PHE A 69 1.10 -14.89 -1.42
CA PHE A 69 1.23 -13.98 -2.55
C PHE A 69 2.40 -13.01 -2.39
N PRO A 70 3.09 -12.67 -3.48
CA PRO A 70 3.95 -11.50 -3.55
C PRO A 70 3.10 -10.26 -3.88
N GLY A 71 3.58 -9.09 -3.45
CA GLY A 71 2.94 -7.82 -3.76
C GLY A 71 3.95 -6.69 -3.89
N PHE A 72 3.50 -5.61 -4.52
CA PHE A 72 4.28 -4.40 -4.73
C PHE A 72 3.47 -3.20 -4.24
N THR A 73 4.19 -2.19 -3.74
CA THR A 73 3.61 -0.91 -3.34
C THR A 73 4.42 0.23 -3.92
N ALA A 74 3.76 1.32 -4.22
CA ALA A 74 4.40 2.58 -4.56
C ALA A 74 3.59 3.72 -3.98
N GLY A 75 4.24 4.68 -3.34
CA GLY A 75 3.52 5.75 -2.67
C GLY A 75 4.34 6.99 -2.43
N TYR A 76 3.65 7.96 -1.87
CA TYR A 76 4.25 9.21 -1.40
C TYR A 76 3.70 9.55 -0.02
N ASN A 77 4.59 9.84 0.92
CA ASN A 77 4.29 10.25 2.27
C ASN A 77 4.61 11.75 2.45
N PHE A 78 3.68 12.49 3.03
CA PHE A 78 3.83 13.89 3.44
C PHE A 78 4.01 13.95 4.95
N ALA A 79 5.05 14.64 5.43
CA ALA A 79 5.16 14.98 6.84
C ALA A 79 4.26 16.18 7.14
N VAL A 80 3.35 16.00 8.09
CA VAL A 80 2.42 17.05 8.56
C VAL A 80 2.55 17.12 10.07
N ASP A 81 3.36 18.08 10.53
CA ASP A 81 3.71 18.20 11.93
C ASP A 81 4.32 16.90 12.49
N ARG A 82 3.69 16.25 13.46
CA ARG A 82 4.11 14.95 14.03
C ARG A 82 3.52 13.73 13.33
N PHE A 83 2.70 13.93 12.32
CA PHE A 83 2.00 12.89 11.61
C PHE A 83 2.57 12.69 10.18
N VAL A 84 2.25 11.55 9.60
CA VAL A 84 2.50 11.26 8.20
C VAL A 84 1.17 11.00 7.50
N LEU A 85 0.91 11.73 6.43
CA LEU A 85 -0.19 11.47 5.51
C LEU A 85 0.39 10.92 4.22
N GLY A 86 -0.17 9.84 3.69
CA GLY A 86 0.34 9.22 2.47
C GLY A 86 -0.76 8.81 1.51
N ALA A 87 -0.35 8.63 0.26
CA ALA A 87 -1.11 7.94 -0.76
C ALA A 87 -0.26 6.79 -1.29
N GLU A 88 -0.87 5.61 -1.42
CA GLU A 88 -0.19 4.40 -1.86
C GLU A 88 -1.03 3.68 -2.91
N VAL A 89 -0.40 3.21 -3.97
CA VAL A 89 -0.95 2.21 -4.88
C VAL A 89 -0.31 0.87 -4.56
N PHE A 90 -1.08 -0.20 -4.64
CA PHE A 90 -0.60 -1.56 -4.38
C PHE A 90 -1.06 -2.54 -5.46
N ALA A 91 -0.33 -3.63 -5.59
CA ALA A 91 -0.68 -4.76 -6.44
C ALA A 91 -0.31 -6.05 -5.70
N ASP A 92 -1.30 -6.87 -5.39
CA ASP A 92 -1.19 -8.14 -4.70
C ASP A 92 -1.50 -9.29 -5.68
N LEU A 93 -0.51 -10.13 -5.93
CA LEU A 93 -0.56 -11.14 -6.99
C LEU A 93 -1.06 -12.48 -6.46
N HIS A 94 -2.27 -12.49 -5.92
CA HIS A 94 -2.93 -13.70 -5.45
C HIS A 94 -3.15 -14.71 -6.58
N HIS A 95 -3.04 -16.00 -6.26
CA HIS A 95 -3.38 -17.08 -7.17
C HIS A 95 -4.16 -18.17 -6.44
N GLY A 96 -5.37 -18.47 -6.93
CA GLY A 96 -6.20 -19.54 -6.38
C GLY A 96 -7.07 -19.18 -5.17
N SER A 97 -7.24 -17.90 -4.83
CA SER A 97 -8.21 -17.44 -3.82
C SER A 97 -9.60 -17.18 -4.42
N THR A 98 -10.58 -16.82 -3.60
CA THR A 98 -11.90 -16.33 -4.08
C THR A 98 -11.80 -14.94 -4.70
N THR A 99 -10.74 -14.21 -4.38
CA THR A 99 -10.25 -13.01 -5.07
C THR A 99 -8.93 -13.38 -5.73
N TYR A 100 -8.82 -13.13 -7.01
CA TYR A 100 -7.57 -13.35 -7.74
C TYR A 100 -6.57 -12.21 -7.47
N LYS A 101 -5.86 -11.76 -8.49
CA LYS A 101 -4.97 -10.59 -8.38
C LYS A 101 -5.75 -9.39 -7.90
N ASP A 102 -5.19 -8.67 -6.96
CA ASP A 102 -5.78 -7.49 -6.36
C ASP A 102 -4.86 -6.29 -6.51
N GLY A 103 -5.43 -5.12 -6.53
CA GLY A 103 -4.68 -3.88 -6.57
C GLY A 103 -5.62 -2.71 -6.27
N GLY A 104 -5.06 -1.60 -5.84
CA GLY A 104 -5.88 -0.48 -5.45
C GLY A 104 -5.08 0.76 -5.12
N ILE A 105 -5.78 1.70 -4.52
CA ILE A 105 -5.22 2.94 -3.99
C ILE A 105 -5.73 3.16 -2.58
N ASP A 106 -4.81 3.47 -1.66
CA ASP A 106 -5.09 3.76 -0.27
C ASP A 106 -4.55 5.13 0.15
N ALA A 107 -5.28 5.78 1.04
CA ALA A 107 -4.77 6.83 1.91
C ALA A 107 -4.14 6.17 3.15
N LYS A 108 -3.02 6.72 3.62
CA LYS A 108 -2.26 6.25 4.78
C LYS A 108 -2.17 7.37 5.81
N PHE A 109 -2.41 7.05 7.09
CA PHE A 109 -2.22 7.96 8.21
C PHE A 109 -1.31 7.29 9.24
N GLY A 110 -0.14 7.86 9.48
CA GLY A 110 0.87 7.34 10.40
C GLY A 110 1.24 8.32 11.51
N MET A 111 1.67 7.78 12.63
CA MET A 111 2.21 8.55 13.75
C MET A 111 3.60 8.00 14.13
N PRO A 112 4.68 8.64 13.70
CA PRO A 112 6.04 8.21 13.98
C PRO A 112 6.45 8.32 15.45
N PHE A 113 7.12 7.28 15.94
CA PHE A 113 7.80 7.23 17.23
C PHE A 113 9.23 6.72 17.01
N ASN A 114 10.19 7.61 17.01
CA ASN A 114 11.57 7.27 16.64
C ASN A 114 11.60 6.57 15.27
N GLN A 115 12.11 5.36 15.21
CA GLN A 115 12.23 4.54 14.02
C GLN A 115 10.95 3.76 13.66
N PHE A 116 9.92 3.78 14.51
CA PHE A 116 8.66 3.09 14.30
C PHE A 116 7.57 4.06 13.86
N MET A 117 6.74 3.64 12.94
CA MET A 117 5.55 4.36 12.53
C MET A 117 4.37 3.39 12.43
N PRO A 118 3.56 3.26 13.50
CA PRO A 118 2.24 2.66 13.35
C PRO A 118 1.38 3.52 12.43
N TYR A 119 0.56 2.88 11.60
CA TYR A 119 -0.31 3.59 10.67
C TYR A 119 -1.60 2.82 10.41
N ALA A 120 -2.62 3.56 9.99
CA ALA A 120 -3.83 3.03 9.38
C ALA A 120 -3.83 3.36 7.88
N ARG A 121 -4.47 2.50 7.11
CA ARG A 121 -4.72 2.72 5.68
C ARG A 121 -6.17 2.46 5.34
N VAL A 122 -6.71 3.21 4.37
CA VAL A 122 -8.07 3.03 3.87
C VAL A 122 -8.12 3.46 2.41
N GLY A 123 -8.82 2.70 1.60
CA GLY A 123 -8.93 2.97 0.17
C GLY A 123 -9.88 2.03 -0.55
N VAL A 124 -9.62 1.84 -1.82
CA VAL A 124 -10.46 1.03 -2.69
C VAL A 124 -9.60 0.11 -3.55
N THR A 125 -10.09 -1.12 -3.72
CA THR A 125 -9.51 -2.09 -4.64
C THR A 125 -10.08 -1.90 -6.05
N THR A 126 -9.41 -2.47 -7.04
CA THR A 126 -9.89 -2.54 -8.42
C THR A 126 -11.10 -3.47 -8.57
N ASP A 127 -11.80 -3.35 -9.71
CA ASP A 127 -12.95 -4.18 -10.09
C ASP A 127 -12.54 -5.62 -10.43
N TRP A 128 -12.26 -6.44 -9.40
CA TRP A 128 -11.99 -7.86 -9.62
C TRP A 128 -12.44 -8.72 -8.44
N PRO A 129 -13.63 -9.25 -8.40
CA PRO A 129 -14.76 -9.11 -9.34
C PRO A 129 -15.52 -7.79 -9.20
N THR A 130 -15.28 -6.99 -8.17
CA THR A 130 -15.90 -5.70 -7.90
C THR A 130 -14.98 -4.84 -7.04
N ALA A 131 -15.06 -3.52 -7.20
CA ALA A 131 -14.36 -2.58 -6.33
C ALA A 131 -14.85 -2.73 -4.87
N ARG A 132 -13.90 -2.75 -3.93
CA ARG A 132 -14.17 -2.97 -2.51
C ARG A 132 -13.51 -1.90 -1.66
N LEU A 133 -14.13 -1.56 -0.54
CA LEU A 133 -13.47 -0.80 0.51
C LEU A 133 -12.36 -1.67 1.10
N HIS A 134 -11.13 -1.17 1.05
CA HIS A 134 -9.95 -1.78 1.61
C HIS A 134 -9.46 -0.97 2.79
N TRP A 135 -9.14 -1.60 3.91
CA TRP A 135 -8.57 -0.92 5.05
C TRP A 135 -7.67 -1.85 5.86
N GLY A 136 -6.81 -1.27 6.67
CA GLY A 136 -5.89 -2.05 7.46
C GLY A 136 -5.05 -1.22 8.42
N LEU A 137 -4.26 -1.93 9.18
CA LEU A 137 -3.30 -1.39 10.13
C LEU A 137 -1.91 -1.95 9.83
N GLY A 138 -0.89 -1.14 10.04
CA GLY A 138 0.47 -1.57 9.84
C GLY A 138 1.45 -0.87 10.77
N VAL A 139 2.67 -1.39 10.75
CA VAL A 139 3.83 -0.78 11.39
C VAL A 139 4.98 -0.76 10.39
N GLU A 140 5.58 0.40 10.23
CA GLU A 140 6.81 0.58 9.48
C GLU A 140 7.97 0.80 10.45
N TYR A 141 9.06 0.05 10.28
CA TYR A 141 10.29 0.18 11.05
C TYR A 141 11.44 0.58 10.16
N LYS A 142 11.97 1.79 10.38
CA LYS A 142 13.07 2.33 9.60
C LYS A 142 14.41 1.94 10.23
N PHE A 143 15.09 0.94 9.64
CA PHE A 143 16.36 0.44 10.14
C PHE A 143 17.57 1.03 9.40
N ALA A 144 17.35 1.70 8.27
CA ALA A 144 18.38 2.43 7.53
C ALA A 144 17.80 3.73 6.95
N ARG A 145 18.66 4.65 6.52
CA ARG A 145 18.25 5.97 6.00
C ARG A 145 17.17 5.88 4.90
N HIS A 146 17.30 4.91 4.01
CA HIS A 146 16.43 4.73 2.85
C HIS A 146 15.59 3.46 2.90
N VAL A 147 15.73 2.62 3.93
CA VAL A 147 15.09 1.30 3.95
C VAL A 147 14.29 1.11 5.23
N SER A 148 13.06 0.65 5.05
CA SER A 148 12.15 0.27 6.13
C SER A 148 11.67 -1.17 5.95
N ALA A 149 11.43 -1.86 7.07
CA ALA A 149 10.63 -3.07 7.13
C ALA A 149 9.19 -2.69 7.44
N VAL A 150 8.23 -3.39 6.85
CA VAL A 150 6.80 -3.14 7.01
C VAL A 150 6.09 -4.42 7.37
N GLY A 151 5.19 -4.36 8.35
CA GLY A 151 4.23 -5.41 8.67
C GLY A 151 2.82 -4.85 8.62
N GLU A 152 1.91 -5.52 7.92
CA GLU A 152 0.54 -5.04 7.73
C GLU A 152 -0.48 -6.15 7.93
N TRP A 153 -1.64 -5.79 8.45
CA TRP A 153 -2.88 -6.52 8.34
C TRP A 153 -3.89 -5.69 7.56
N THR A 154 -4.51 -6.28 6.56
CA THR A 154 -5.52 -5.62 5.73
C THR A 154 -6.75 -6.50 5.57
N THR A 155 -7.90 -5.87 5.36
CA THR A 155 -9.16 -6.57 5.10
C THR A 155 -10.00 -5.81 4.08
N ASP A 156 -10.76 -6.58 3.32
CA ASP A 156 -11.79 -6.08 2.42
C ASP A 156 -13.00 -7.02 2.36
N THR A 157 -14.15 -6.47 2.01
CA THR A 157 -15.38 -7.24 1.85
C THR A 157 -16.15 -6.76 0.62
N SER A 158 -16.68 -7.71 -0.14
CA SER A 158 -17.60 -7.44 -1.24
C SER A 158 -18.92 -8.17 -1.04
N ASN A 159 -20.03 -7.56 -1.52
CA ASN A 159 -21.32 -8.19 -1.66
C ASN A 159 -21.76 -8.08 -3.12
N LEU A 160 -21.80 -9.17 -3.83
CA LEU A 160 -22.19 -9.21 -5.23
C LEU A 160 -23.08 -10.41 -5.51
N ASN A 161 -24.26 -10.17 -6.11
CA ASN A 161 -25.23 -11.21 -6.50
C ASN A 161 -25.57 -12.18 -5.37
N GLY A 162 -25.81 -11.68 -4.15
CA GLY A 162 -26.15 -12.49 -2.98
C GLY A 162 -24.96 -13.31 -2.42
N THR A 163 -23.75 -13.03 -2.84
CA THR A 163 -22.53 -13.64 -2.31
C THR A 163 -21.67 -12.58 -1.62
N LYS A 164 -21.43 -12.81 -0.31
CA LYS A 164 -20.45 -12.04 0.46
C LYS A 164 -19.08 -12.70 0.33
N ARG A 165 -18.08 -11.95 -0.01
CA ARG A 165 -16.66 -12.38 -0.02
C ARG A 165 -15.88 -11.53 0.96
N THR A 166 -15.03 -12.16 1.75
CA THR A 166 -14.16 -11.49 2.72
C THR A 166 -12.72 -11.92 2.49
N ASN A 167 -11.81 -10.97 2.55
CA ASN A 167 -10.38 -11.20 2.51
C ASN A 167 -9.74 -10.64 3.76
N ASN A 168 -8.80 -11.37 4.33
CA ASN A 168 -7.94 -10.94 5.42
C ASN A 168 -6.51 -11.28 5.04
N SER A 169 -5.65 -10.30 4.96
CA SER A 169 -4.25 -10.47 4.56
C SER A 169 -3.31 -10.03 5.67
N PHE A 170 -2.25 -10.82 5.87
CA PHE A 170 -1.08 -10.42 6.65
C PHE A 170 0.12 -10.39 5.72
N THR A 171 0.83 -9.28 5.71
CA THR A 171 1.99 -9.08 4.85
C THR A 171 3.19 -8.60 5.64
N ILE A 172 4.38 -8.97 5.18
CA ILE A 172 5.65 -8.39 5.58
C ILE A 172 6.37 -7.92 4.32
N GLY A 173 7.12 -6.82 4.42
CA GLY A 173 7.77 -6.24 3.25
C GLY A 173 8.93 -5.34 3.59
N LEU A 174 9.57 -4.87 2.54
CA LEU A 174 10.61 -3.85 2.58
C LEU A 174 10.17 -2.67 1.71
N GLN A 175 10.46 -1.46 2.16
CA GLN A 175 10.24 -0.24 1.41
C GLN A 175 11.54 0.52 1.26
N TYR A 176 11.79 1.04 0.06
CA TYR A 176 12.88 1.94 -0.24
C TYR A 176 12.35 3.36 -0.43
N HIS A 177 12.86 4.31 0.35
CA HIS A 177 12.50 5.72 0.32
C HIS A 177 13.52 6.51 -0.49
N PHE A 178 13.05 7.22 -1.50
CA PHE A 178 13.86 8.11 -2.33
C PHE A 178 13.95 9.48 -1.66
N LYS A 179 15.15 9.87 -1.25
CA LYS A 179 15.46 11.16 -0.61
C LYS A 179 16.74 11.73 -1.15
#